data_16b0596f1be9340109ca9be025505bb3
#
_entry.id   16b0596f1be9340109ca9be025505bb3
#
_cell.length_a   1.000
_cell.length_b   1.000
_cell.length_c   1.000
_cell.angle_alpha   90.00
_cell.angle_beta   90.00
_cell.angle_gamma   90.00
#
_symmetry.space_group_name_H-M   'P 1'
#
loop_
_entity.id
_entity.type
_entity.pdbx_description
1 polymer ?
#
loop_
_entity_poly.entity_id
_entity_poly.type
_entity_poly.pdbx_seq_one_letter_code
_entity_poly.pdbx_strand_id
1 'polypeptide(L)'
;LRETVQATRALFRDPAPEFHGDMIDFDPVWFEPKPVQAGGPKFLFGAMGPLGIKHAAEWADGWMPVDVVMPDVGEGIAQFRQAVRDNGRDPDQIDITMVAMGELSVDLLKRYRDMGISRVNIGVGMENWNKPEIVMPMISKFSKIIPQL
;
A
#
# COMPACT_ATOMS: atom_id res chain seq x y z
N LEU A 1 4.38 15.14 -5.13
CA LEU A 1 4.00 13.72 -5.03
C LEU A 1 2.61 13.44 -5.63
N ARG A 2 1.54 14.20 -5.28
CA ARG A 2 0.20 13.99 -5.85
C ARG A 2 0.21 14.13 -7.37
N GLU A 3 0.77 15.20 -7.89
CA GLU A 3 0.92 15.41 -9.34
C GLU A 3 1.74 14.31 -10.01
N THR A 4 2.81 13.85 -9.37
CA THR A 4 3.61 12.73 -9.90
C THR A 4 2.76 11.49 -10.13
N VAL A 5 1.88 11.16 -9.17
CA VAL A 5 0.97 10.01 -9.30
C VAL A 5 -0.08 10.27 -10.38
N GLN A 6 -0.65 11.48 -10.44
CA GLN A 6 -1.65 11.84 -11.45
C GLN A 6 -1.04 11.80 -12.87
N ALA A 7 0.13 12.36 -13.07
CA ALA A 7 0.86 12.32 -14.34
C ALA A 7 1.20 10.88 -14.73
N THR A 8 1.65 10.05 -13.76
CA THR A 8 1.93 8.64 -14.03
C THR A 8 0.65 7.88 -14.40
N ARG A 9 -0.48 8.17 -13.76
CA ARG A 9 -1.77 7.56 -14.14
C ARG A 9 -2.20 7.97 -15.56
N ALA A 10 -1.98 9.22 -15.97
CA ALA A 10 -2.21 9.67 -17.34
C ALA A 10 -1.35 8.87 -18.33
N LEU A 11 -0.05 8.72 -18.06
CA LEU A 11 0.87 7.90 -18.86
C LEU A 11 0.38 6.46 -19.02
N PHE A 12 -0.17 5.84 -17.96
CA PHE A 12 -0.63 4.45 -18.00
C PHE A 12 -1.96 4.26 -18.71
N ARG A 13 -2.86 5.26 -18.64
CA ARG A 13 -4.24 5.13 -19.10
C ARG A 13 -4.44 5.63 -20.53
N ASP A 14 -3.88 6.78 -20.85
CA ASP A 14 -4.27 7.55 -22.01
C ASP A 14 -3.44 7.16 -23.25
N PRO A 15 -4.06 7.05 -24.47
CA PRO A 15 -3.31 6.69 -25.69
C PRO A 15 -2.26 7.72 -26.10
N ALA A 16 -2.58 9.01 -25.89
CA ALA A 16 -1.67 10.14 -26.09
C ALA A 16 -1.64 10.94 -24.78
N PRO A 17 -0.89 10.46 -23.77
CA PRO A 17 -0.93 11.05 -22.46
C PRO A 17 -0.28 12.44 -22.45
N GLU A 18 -0.99 13.39 -21.83
CA GLU A 18 -0.53 14.73 -21.51
C GLU A 18 -0.84 15.04 -20.05
N PHE A 19 -0.13 15.97 -19.46
CA PHE A 19 -0.39 16.42 -18.10
C PHE A 19 0.09 17.86 -17.90
N HIS A 20 -0.79 18.73 -17.40
CA HIS A 20 -0.53 20.14 -17.17
C HIS A 20 -0.80 20.48 -15.70
N GLY A 21 0.23 20.39 -14.86
CA GLY A 21 0.20 20.71 -13.43
C GLY A 21 1.17 21.83 -13.08
N ASP A 22 1.26 22.14 -11.78
CA ASP A 22 2.14 23.19 -11.29
C ASP A 22 3.62 22.80 -11.30
N MET A 23 3.93 21.51 -11.13
CA MET A 23 5.29 20.97 -11.00
C MET A 23 5.65 19.98 -12.10
N ILE A 24 4.66 19.40 -12.75
CA ILE A 24 4.84 18.45 -13.85
C ILE A 24 3.98 18.92 -15.00
N ASP A 25 4.64 19.14 -16.13
CA ASP A 25 4.01 19.63 -17.34
C ASP A 25 4.62 18.95 -18.55
N PHE A 26 3.79 18.32 -19.40
CA PHE A 26 4.21 17.74 -20.66
C PHE A 26 3.06 17.64 -21.66
N ASP A 27 3.36 17.97 -22.91
CA ASP A 27 2.48 17.80 -24.06
C ASP A 27 2.32 16.31 -24.40
N PRO A 28 1.37 15.95 -25.30
CA PRO A 28 1.15 14.55 -25.67
C PRO A 28 2.43 13.82 -26.06
N VAL A 29 2.69 12.72 -25.35
CA VAL A 29 3.88 11.88 -25.56
C VAL A 29 3.46 10.46 -25.94
N TRP A 30 4.37 9.76 -26.62
CA TRP A 30 4.21 8.34 -26.86
C TRP A 30 4.78 7.56 -25.68
N PHE A 31 3.93 6.74 -25.05
CA PHE A 31 4.30 5.91 -23.91
C PHE A 31 3.80 4.48 -24.11
N GLU A 32 4.70 3.58 -24.50
CA GLU A 32 4.43 2.16 -24.73
C GLU A 32 5.59 1.28 -24.22
N PRO A 33 5.33 0.03 -23.77
CA PRO A 33 4.00 -0.62 -23.69
C PRO A 33 3.15 -0.09 -22.53
N LYS A 34 1.83 -0.13 -22.70
CA LYS A 34 0.89 0.16 -21.60
C LYS A 34 0.90 -0.98 -20.59
N PRO A 35 0.61 -0.69 -19.30
CA PRO A 35 0.38 -1.74 -18.31
C PRO A 35 -0.74 -2.69 -18.73
N VAL A 36 -0.57 -3.98 -18.43
CA VAL A 36 -1.62 -5.00 -18.70
C VAL A 36 -2.87 -4.74 -17.85
N GLN A 37 -2.68 -4.23 -16.63
CA GLN A 37 -3.79 -3.83 -15.77
C GLN A 37 -4.40 -2.52 -16.27
N ALA A 38 -5.70 -2.48 -16.43
CA ALA A 38 -6.42 -1.24 -16.78
C ALA A 38 -6.15 -0.15 -15.72
N GLY A 39 -5.63 1.00 -16.18
CA GLY A 39 -5.25 2.12 -15.30
C GLY A 39 -3.88 2.00 -14.63
N GLY A 40 -3.16 0.89 -14.87
CA GLY A 40 -1.83 0.65 -14.31
C GLY A 40 -1.82 0.00 -12.93
N PRO A 41 -0.65 -0.18 -12.33
CA PRO A 41 -0.50 -0.73 -10.99
C PRO A 41 -1.08 0.23 -9.93
N LYS A 42 -1.53 -0.34 -8.81
CA LYS A 42 -2.02 0.44 -7.67
C LYS A 42 -0.89 1.22 -6.99
N PHE A 43 -1.19 2.46 -6.62
CA PHE A 43 -0.30 3.30 -5.82
C PHE A 43 -0.64 3.15 -4.34
N LEU A 44 0.23 2.49 -3.59
CA LEU A 44 0.12 2.38 -2.13
C LEU A 44 0.95 3.49 -1.47
N PHE A 45 0.36 4.17 -0.50
CA PHE A 45 1.00 5.29 0.20
C PHE A 45 1.51 4.86 1.58
N GLY A 46 2.83 4.92 1.79
CA GLY A 46 3.52 4.42 2.98
C GLY A 46 3.80 5.48 4.03
N ALA A 47 2.85 6.35 4.38
CA ALA A 47 3.06 7.38 5.39
C ALA A 47 2.12 7.20 6.58
N MET A 48 2.63 7.50 7.80
CA MET A 48 1.96 7.25 9.08
C MET A 48 1.48 8.52 9.78
N GLY A 49 2.02 9.68 9.44
CA GLY A 49 1.60 10.95 10.06
C GLY A 49 0.25 11.46 9.54
N PRO A 50 -0.38 12.43 10.22
CA PRO A 50 -1.70 12.94 9.84
C PRO A 50 -1.80 13.39 8.38
N LEU A 51 -0.77 14.04 7.86
CA LEU A 51 -0.71 14.46 6.45
C LEU A 51 -0.61 13.27 5.50
N GLY A 52 0.12 12.22 5.88
CA GLY A 52 0.23 11.00 5.10
C GLY A 52 -1.09 10.23 5.05
N ILE A 53 -1.77 10.09 6.18
CA ILE A 53 -3.12 9.48 6.26
C ILE A 53 -4.10 10.27 5.40
N LYS A 54 -4.09 11.61 5.49
CA LYS A 54 -4.92 12.47 4.65
C LYS A 54 -4.69 12.20 3.16
N HIS A 55 -3.43 12.20 2.71
CA HIS A 55 -3.11 11.93 1.30
C HIS A 55 -3.50 10.53 0.86
N ALA A 56 -3.24 9.50 1.69
CA ALA A 56 -3.66 8.14 1.38
C ALA A 56 -5.18 8.05 1.24
N ALA A 57 -5.94 8.70 2.13
CA ALA A 57 -7.40 8.72 2.10
C ALA A 57 -7.96 9.50 0.89
N GLU A 58 -7.31 10.58 0.47
CA GLU A 58 -7.78 11.43 -0.63
C GLU A 58 -7.62 10.78 -2.02
N TRP A 59 -6.49 10.14 -2.32
CA TRP A 59 -6.15 9.79 -3.70
C TRP A 59 -5.37 8.49 -3.92
N ALA A 60 -4.81 7.87 -2.88
CA ALA A 60 -4.08 6.61 -3.06
C ALA A 60 -5.03 5.43 -3.32
N ASP A 61 -4.53 4.38 -3.96
CA ASP A 61 -5.27 3.12 -4.17
C ASP A 61 -5.15 2.19 -2.97
N GLY A 62 -4.23 2.49 -2.06
CA GLY A 62 -4.05 1.78 -0.82
C GLY A 62 -3.15 2.51 0.18
N TRP A 63 -3.15 2.01 1.40
CA TRP A 63 -2.32 2.49 2.49
C TRP A 63 -1.39 1.38 2.97
N MET A 64 -0.13 1.73 3.23
CA MET A 64 0.90 0.77 3.66
C MET A 64 1.50 1.21 5.00
N PRO A 65 0.78 1.01 6.12
CA PRO A 65 1.27 1.34 7.46
C PRO A 65 2.28 0.32 7.98
N VAL A 66 3.02 0.73 9.03
CA VAL A 66 3.98 -0.12 9.76
C VAL A 66 3.40 -0.41 11.14
N ASP A 67 3.28 -1.68 11.53
CA ASP A 67 2.61 -2.11 12.76
C ASP A 67 3.28 -1.58 14.03
N VAL A 68 4.61 -1.69 14.16
CA VAL A 68 5.36 -1.31 15.38
C VAL A 68 5.36 0.19 15.70
N VAL A 69 4.96 1.05 14.76
CA VAL A 69 4.85 2.50 15.02
C VAL A 69 3.40 2.94 15.27
N MET A 70 2.45 2.02 15.27
CA MET A 70 1.06 2.27 15.61
C MET A 70 0.81 1.88 17.07
N PRO A 71 0.37 2.80 17.94
CA PRO A 71 0.02 2.46 19.33
C PRO A 71 -1.08 1.40 19.43
N ASP A 72 -2.09 1.48 18.56
CA ASP A 72 -3.15 0.49 18.35
C ASP A 72 -3.44 0.37 16.86
N VAL A 73 -3.24 -0.83 16.31
CA VAL A 73 -3.46 -1.10 14.88
C VAL A 73 -4.94 -1.00 14.53
N GLY A 74 -5.83 -1.51 15.38
CA GLY A 74 -7.27 -1.49 15.12
C GLY A 74 -7.82 -0.07 15.08
N GLU A 75 -7.41 0.77 16.03
CA GLU A 75 -7.79 2.18 16.07
C GLU A 75 -7.24 2.92 14.84
N GLY A 76 -5.97 2.71 14.49
CA GLY A 76 -5.36 3.35 13.32
C GLY A 76 -6.05 2.97 12.01
N ILE A 77 -6.44 1.71 11.83
CA ILE A 77 -7.22 1.26 10.67
C ILE A 77 -8.61 1.91 10.66
N ALA A 78 -9.29 1.99 11.81
CA ALA A 78 -10.60 2.62 11.91
C ALA A 78 -10.55 4.12 11.56
N GLN A 79 -9.55 4.84 12.07
CA GLN A 79 -9.31 6.26 11.76
C GLN A 79 -9.03 6.47 10.27
N PHE A 80 -8.18 5.63 9.68
CA PHE A 80 -7.91 5.70 8.23
C PHE A 80 -9.18 5.47 7.39
N ARG A 81 -9.96 4.44 7.70
CA ARG A 81 -11.22 4.15 7.01
C ARG A 81 -12.24 5.28 7.17
N GLN A 82 -12.27 5.94 8.33
CA GLN A 82 -13.11 7.13 8.51
C GLN A 82 -12.64 8.28 7.63
N ALA A 83 -11.33 8.55 7.57
CA ALA A 83 -10.79 9.57 6.68
C ALA A 83 -11.09 9.30 5.19
N VAL A 84 -11.10 8.04 4.77
CA VAL A 84 -11.53 7.65 3.41
C VAL A 84 -13.00 8.01 3.16
N ARG A 85 -13.90 7.68 4.11
CA ARG A 85 -15.33 8.05 4.03
C ARG A 85 -15.54 9.56 3.98
N ASP A 86 -14.83 10.30 4.81
CA ASP A 86 -14.91 11.76 4.87
C ASP A 86 -14.49 12.44 3.56
N ASN A 87 -13.67 11.75 2.75
CA ASN A 87 -13.32 12.13 1.38
C ASN A 87 -14.30 11.60 0.31
N GLY A 88 -15.46 11.06 0.70
CA GLY A 88 -16.48 10.54 -0.21
C GLY A 88 -16.06 9.27 -0.96
N ARG A 89 -15.05 8.54 -0.47
CA ARG A 89 -14.57 7.29 -1.07
C ARG A 89 -15.05 6.09 -0.28
N ASP A 90 -15.12 4.95 -0.95
CA ASP A 90 -15.47 3.68 -0.33
C ASP A 90 -14.21 3.05 0.30
N PRO A 91 -14.16 2.89 1.64
CA PRO A 91 -13.00 2.30 2.32
C PRO A 91 -12.76 0.83 1.95
N ASP A 92 -13.77 0.11 1.44
CA ASP A 92 -13.62 -1.28 1.04
C ASP A 92 -12.93 -1.43 -0.34
N GLN A 93 -12.82 -0.33 -1.10
CA GLN A 93 -12.06 -0.26 -2.34
C GLN A 93 -10.60 0.14 -2.14
N ILE A 94 -10.20 0.46 -0.91
CA ILE A 94 -8.83 0.90 -0.59
C ILE A 94 -8.06 -0.26 0.04
N ASP A 95 -7.00 -0.71 -0.63
CA ASP A 95 -6.15 -1.77 -0.10
C ASP A 95 -5.38 -1.30 1.14
N ILE A 96 -5.31 -2.15 2.16
CA ILE A 96 -4.43 -1.95 3.31
C ILE A 96 -3.37 -3.05 3.30
N THR A 97 -2.11 -2.66 3.11
CA THR A 97 -0.97 -3.56 3.15
C THR A 97 -0.14 -3.25 4.40
N MET A 98 -0.25 -4.08 5.43
CA MET A 98 0.52 -3.91 6.66
C MET A 98 1.99 -4.30 6.44
N VAL A 99 2.92 -3.43 6.79
CA VAL A 99 4.34 -3.78 6.93
C VAL A 99 4.53 -4.27 8.36
N ALA A 100 4.68 -5.58 8.52
CA ALA A 100 4.81 -6.21 9.81
C ALA A 100 6.29 -6.36 10.18
N MET A 101 6.72 -5.62 11.19
CA MET A 101 8.07 -5.65 11.74
C MET A 101 8.13 -6.25 13.15
N GLY A 102 6.98 -6.46 13.80
CA GLY A 102 6.86 -7.12 15.08
C GLY A 102 6.83 -8.65 14.97
N GLU A 103 6.71 -9.32 16.12
CA GLU A 103 6.51 -10.77 16.14
C GLU A 103 5.13 -11.14 15.60
N LEU A 104 5.11 -12.02 14.60
CA LEU A 104 3.90 -12.49 13.96
C LEU A 104 3.50 -13.88 14.46
N SER A 105 2.24 -13.99 14.88
CA SER A 105 1.55 -15.25 15.18
C SER A 105 0.38 -15.48 14.23
N VAL A 106 -0.10 -16.71 14.16
CA VAL A 106 -1.32 -17.04 13.39
C VAL A 106 -2.52 -16.22 13.87
N ASP A 107 -2.67 -16.06 15.19
CA ASP A 107 -3.77 -15.30 15.76
C ASP A 107 -3.70 -13.80 15.45
N LEU A 108 -2.48 -13.22 15.41
CA LEU A 108 -2.30 -11.83 15.00
C LEU A 108 -2.64 -11.65 13.51
N LEU A 109 -2.20 -12.56 12.65
CA LEU A 109 -2.51 -12.51 11.22
C LEU A 109 -4.01 -12.66 10.95
N LYS A 110 -4.72 -13.54 11.70
CA LYS A 110 -6.19 -13.64 11.65
C LYS A 110 -6.84 -12.33 12.07
N ARG A 111 -6.38 -11.70 13.15
CA ARG A 111 -6.89 -10.38 13.56
C ARG A 111 -6.68 -9.32 12.49
N TYR A 112 -5.52 -9.31 11.83
CA TYR A 112 -5.26 -8.39 10.72
C TYR A 112 -6.23 -8.61 9.56
N ARG A 113 -6.48 -9.88 9.18
CA ARG A 113 -7.49 -10.23 8.18
C ARG A 113 -8.88 -9.71 8.58
N ASP A 114 -9.28 -9.96 9.84
CA ASP A 114 -10.60 -9.60 10.36
C ASP A 114 -10.79 -8.07 10.47
N MET A 115 -9.68 -7.30 10.60
CA MET A 115 -9.66 -5.84 10.48
C MET A 115 -9.73 -5.38 9.00
N GLY A 116 -9.73 -6.30 8.03
CA GLY A 116 -9.74 -5.99 6.60
C GLY A 116 -8.40 -5.51 6.03
N ILE A 117 -7.31 -5.93 6.64
CA ILE A 117 -5.97 -5.78 6.06
C ILE A 117 -5.84 -6.80 4.93
N SER A 118 -5.69 -6.33 3.70
CA SER A 118 -5.71 -7.17 2.50
C SER A 118 -4.39 -7.91 2.25
N ARG A 119 -3.31 -7.42 2.83
CA ARG A 119 -1.96 -7.97 2.64
C ARG A 119 -1.07 -7.67 3.82
N VAL A 120 -0.18 -8.61 4.15
CA VAL A 120 0.87 -8.39 5.16
C VAL A 120 2.23 -8.62 4.49
N ASN A 121 3.06 -7.59 4.48
CA ASN A 121 4.47 -7.68 4.09
C ASN A 121 5.28 -8.10 5.30
N ILE A 122 5.89 -9.25 5.23
CA ILE A 122 6.73 -9.83 6.27
C ILE A 122 8.18 -9.67 5.84
N GLY A 123 8.97 -9.02 6.68
CA GLY A 123 10.39 -8.79 6.41
C GLY A 123 11.29 -9.29 7.54
N VAL A 124 12.55 -9.40 7.22
CA VAL A 124 13.65 -9.47 8.20
C VAL A 124 14.25 -8.07 8.35
N GLY A 125 14.95 -7.80 9.46
CA GLY A 125 15.68 -6.54 9.59
C GLY A 125 16.63 -6.28 8.42
N MET A 126 16.85 -5.01 8.08
CA MET A 126 17.65 -4.59 6.92
C MET A 126 19.04 -5.22 6.91
N GLU A 127 19.62 -5.46 8.07
CA GLU A 127 20.91 -6.13 8.28
C GLU A 127 20.93 -7.61 7.87
N ASN A 128 19.76 -8.19 7.60
CA ASN A 128 19.57 -9.61 7.30
C ASN A 128 19.04 -9.89 5.88
N TRP A 129 18.74 -8.87 5.08
CA TRP A 129 18.12 -9.04 3.74
C TRP A 129 18.97 -9.88 2.77
N ASN A 130 20.26 -9.86 2.92
CA ASN A 130 21.22 -10.61 2.09
C ASN A 130 21.68 -11.92 2.72
N LYS A 131 21.00 -12.41 3.78
CA LYS A 131 21.33 -13.64 4.50
C LYS A 131 20.30 -14.73 4.22
N PRO A 132 20.52 -15.60 3.22
CA PRO A 132 19.58 -16.67 2.88
C PRO A 132 19.27 -17.60 4.06
N GLU A 133 20.24 -17.83 4.94
CA GLU A 133 20.11 -18.66 6.14
C GLU A 133 19.09 -18.11 7.16
N ILE A 134 18.75 -16.83 7.08
CA ILE A 134 17.72 -16.17 7.90
C ILE A 134 16.41 -16.05 7.11
N VAL A 135 16.49 -15.64 5.86
CA VAL A 135 15.32 -15.34 5.02
C VAL A 135 14.57 -16.63 4.63
N MET A 136 15.28 -17.69 4.23
CA MET A 136 14.63 -18.92 3.77
C MET A 136 13.84 -19.67 4.85
N PRO A 137 14.33 -19.80 6.10
CA PRO A 137 13.52 -20.37 7.19
C PRO A 137 12.27 -19.54 7.49
N MET A 138 12.36 -18.21 7.43
CA MET A 138 11.20 -17.31 7.60
C MET A 138 10.14 -17.57 6.52
N ILE A 139 10.53 -17.58 5.25
CA ILE A 139 9.61 -17.87 4.13
C ILE A 139 8.97 -19.26 4.33
N SER A 140 9.76 -20.27 4.67
CA SER A 140 9.27 -21.62 4.93
C SER A 140 8.31 -21.70 6.12
N LYS A 141 8.53 -20.90 7.17
CA LYS A 141 7.60 -20.80 8.31
C LYS A 141 6.25 -20.23 7.86
N PHE A 142 6.26 -19.09 7.17
CA PHE A 142 5.03 -18.40 6.80
C PHE A 142 4.25 -19.09 5.68
N SER A 143 4.93 -19.79 4.75
CA SER A 143 4.25 -20.60 3.73
C SER A 143 3.35 -21.70 4.34
N LYS A 144 3.68 -22.20 5.54
CA LYS A 144 2.87 -23.18 6.28
C LYS A 144 1.71 -22.55 7.06
N ILE A 145 1.76 -21.24 7.29
CA ILE A 145 0.73 -20.48 8.00
C ILE A 145 -0.37 -20.04 7.05
N ILE A 146 -0.05 -19.70 5.80
CA ILE A 146 -1.00 -19.20 4.80
C ILE A 146 -2.28 -20.06 4.71
N PRO A 147 -2.23 -21.41 4.65
CA PRO A 147 -3.43 -22.24 4.58
C PRO A 147 -4.32 -22.19 5.83
N GLN A 148 -3.86 -21.57 6.93
CA GLN A 148 -4.57 -21.48 8.21
C GLN A 148 -5.28 -20.14 8.37
N LEU A 149 -5.05 -19.21 7.45
CA LEU A 149 -5.63 -17.86 7.44
C LEU A 149 -6.91 -17.81 6.61
#